data_4ced2e17be575b936962f719c340c188
#
_entry.id   4ced2e17be575b936962f719c340c188
#
_cell.length_a   1.000
_cell.length_b   1.000
_cell.length_c   1.000
_cell.angle_alpha   90.00
_cell.angle_beta   90.00
_cell.angle_gamma   90.00
#
_symmetry.space_group_name_H-M   'P 1'
#
loop_
_entity.id
_entity.type
_entity.pdbx_description
1 polymer ?
#
loop_
_entity_poly.entity_id
_entity_poly.type
_entity_poly.pdbx_seq_one_letter_code
_entity_poly.pdbx_strand_id
1 'polypeptide(L)'
;MTVNPNAFFALATLLFSMGIVGVVSRKNIIIVYMSIELMLNAVNLILATFSRLRLHEGGSVIALLMIGVIAAEAALFLAIIVQIYRKKRCVDSDAFAELGQGKTL
;
A
#
# COMPACT_ATOMS: atom_id res chain seq x y z
N MET A 1 -15.38 26.54 -11.43
CA MET A 1 -14.42 26.35 -10.34
C MET A 1 -13.03 26.10 -10.90
N THR A 2 -12.17 27.05 -10.74
CA THR A 2 -10.77 26.89 -11.10
C THR A 2 -10.04 26.22 -9.95
N VAL A 3 -9.77 24.94 -10.10
CA VAL A 3 -9.00 24.19 -9.10
C VAL A 3 -7.53 24.48 -9.33
N ASN A 4 -6.85 24.96 -8.28
CA ASN A 4 -5.45 25.31 -8.37
C ASN A 4 -4.58 24.03 -8.47
N PRO A 5 -3.85 23.80 -9.57
CA PRO A 5 -3.04 22.60 -9.73
C PRO A 5 -1.92 22.51 -8.69
N ASN A 6 -1.44 23.65 -8.20
CA ASN A 6 -0.40 23.69 -7.17
C ASN A 6 -0.85 23.03 -5.87
N ALA A 7 -2.13 23.10 -5.53
CA ALA A 7 -2.69 22.43 -4.35
C ALA A 7 -2.59 20.90 -4.48
N PHE A 8 -2.86 20.37 -5.65
CA PHE A 8 -2.74 18.91 -5.91
C PHE A 8 -1.30 18.45 -5.86
N PHE A 9 -0.36 19.22 -6.42
CA PHE A 9 1.06 18.89 -6.33
C PHE A 9 1.57 18.94 -4.90
N ALA A 10 1.13 19.93 -4.13
CA ALA A 10 1.48 20.03 -2.72
C ALA A 10 0.95 18.84 -1.92
N LEU A 11 -0.31 18.44 -2.16
CA LEU A 11 -0.91 17.29 -1.52
C LEU A 11 -0.18 15.99 -1.90
N ALA A 12 0.15 15.80 -3.17
CA ALA A 12 0.88 14.63 -3.65
C ALA A 12 2.27 14.54 -3.01
N THR A 13 2.98 15.66 -2.91
CA THR A 13 4.29 15.72 -2.27
C THR A 13 4.20 15.35 -0.80
N LEU A 14 3.18 15.85 -0.12
CA LEU A 14 2.94 15.55 1.30
C LEU A 14 2.64 14.06 1.51
N LEU A 15 1.77 13.49 0.69
CA LEU A 15 1.43 12.07 0.76
C LEU A 15 2.65 11.18 0.47
N PHE A 16 3.44 11.53 -0.53
CA PHE A 16 4.65 10.79 -0.87
C PHE A 16 5.67 10.84 0.26
N SER A 17 5.88 12.02 0.86
CA SER A 17 6.79 12.20 1.99
C SER A 17 6.35 11.37 3.19
N MET A 18 5.06 11.35 3.49
CA MET A 18 4.50 10.51 4.58
C MET A 18 4.74 9.03 4.29
N GLY A 19 4.60 8.61 3.03
CA GLY A 19 4.89 7.24 2.60
C GLY A 19 6.35 6.87 2.85
N ILE A 20 7.29 7.73 2.48
CA ILE A 20 8.72 7.51 2.72
C ILE A 20 9.00 7.34 4.22
N VAL A 21 8.46 8.24 5.05
CA VAL A 21 8.61 8.15 6.50
C VAL A 21 8.08 6.83 7.04
N GLY A 22 6.92 6.40 6.56
CA GLY A 22 6.33 5.12 6.95
C GLY A 22 7.20 3.92 6.59
N VAL A 23 7.80 3.93 5.41
CA VAL A 23 8.69 2.84 4.96
C VAL A 23 9.97 2.78 5.81
N VAL A 24 10.58 3.94 6.08
CA VAL A 24 11.87 4.00 6.76
C VAL A 24 11.73 3.77 8.27
N SER A 25 10.65 4.28 8.88
CA SER A 25 10.52 4.29 10.36
C SER A 25 9.87 3.05 10.95
N ARG A 26 9.17 2.24 10.15
CA ARG A 26 8.38 1.11 10.67
C ARG A 26 8.95 -0.23 10.24
N LYS A 27 9.00 -1.17 11.20
CA LYS A 27 9.45 -2.55 10.96
C LYS A 27 8.30 -3.49 10.61
N ASN A 28 7.05 -3.08 10.86
CA ASN A 28 5.89 -3.90 10.57
C ASN A 28 5.62 -3.92 9.06
N ILE A 29 5.58 -5.11 8.48
CA ILE A 29 5.41 -5.32 7.04
C ILE A 29 4.08 -4.74 6.54
N ILE A 30 3.04 -4.77 7.34
CA ILE A 30 1.72 -4.21 6.98
C ILE A 30 1.81 -2.70 6.83
N ILE A 31 2.47 -2.02 7.77
CA ILE A 31 2.63 -0.57 7.74
C ILE A 31 3.52 -0.15 6.58
N VAL A 32 4.61 -0.88 6.32
CA VAL A 32 5.49 -0.63 5.17
C VAL A 32 4.70 -0.76 3.88
N TYR A 33 3.89 -1.80 3.75
CA TYR A 33 3.06 -2.02 2.58
C TYR A 33 2.04 -0.89 2.37
N MET A 34 1.33 -0.49 3.44
CA MET A 34 0.39 0.63 3.37
C MET A 34 1.09 1.94 3.01
N SER A 35 2.33 2.12 3.45
CA SER A 35 3.14 3.30 3.12
C SER A 35 3.51 3.33 1.63
N ILE A 36 3.85 2.19 1.05
CA ILE A 36 4.10 2.05 -0.39
C ILE A 36 2.82 2.36 -1.19
N GLU A 37 1.68 1.87 -0.73
CA GLU A 37 0.37 2.18 -1.33
C GLU A 37 0.11 3.69 -1.33
N LEU A 38 0.40 4.35 -0.24
CA LEU A 38 0.26 5.80 -0.12
C LEU A 38 1.14 6.53 -1.13
N MET A 39 2.37 6.06 -1.33
CA MET A 39 3.29 6.61 -2.33
C MET A 39 2.77 6.41 -3.75
N LEU A 40 2.23 5.24 -4.07
CA LEU A 40 1.64 4.95 -5.37
C LEU A 40 0.41 5.83 -5.64
N ASN A 41 -0.41 6.06 -4.65
CA ASN A 41 -1.55 6.96 -4.74
C ASN A 41 -1.11 8.40 -5.00
N ALA A 42 -0.01 8.84 -4.38
CA ALA A 42 0.56 10.16 -4.62
C ALA A 42 1.00 10.33 -6.08
N VAL A 43 1.68 9.32 -6.63
CA VAL A 43 2.09 9.31 -8.05
C VAL A 43 0.87 9.34 -8.96
N ASN A 44 -0.16 8.59 -8.64
CA ASN A 44 -1.40 8.57 -9.43
C ASN A 44 -2.11 9.93 -9.41
N LEU A 45 -2.09 10.61 -8.27
CA LEU A 45 -2.63 11.96 -8.15
C LEU A 45 -1.88 12.95 -9.04
N ILE A 46 -0.56 12.86 -9.13
CA ILE A 46 0.27 13.67 -10.02
C ILE A 46 -0.10 13.40 -11.48
N LEU A 47 -0.24 12.14 -11.87
CA LEU A 47 -0.63 11.76 -13.23
C LEU A 47 -1.99 12.33 -13.61
N ALA A 48 -2.96 12.23 -12.72
CA ALA A 48 -4.31 12.78 -12.97
C ALA A 48 -4.27 14.30 -13.09
N THR A 49 -3.46 14.97 -12.29
CA THR A 49 -3.30 16.43 -12.33
C THR A 49 -2.67 16.88 -13.63
N PHE A 50 -1.61 16.22 -14.09
CA PHE A 50 -0.97 16.51 -15.37
C PHE A 50 -1.91 16.29 -16.56
N SER A 51 -2.68 15.21 -16.52
CA SER A 51 -3.67 14.93 -17.55
C SER A 51 -4.67 16.07 -17.68
N ARG A 52 -5.13 16.58 -16.56
CA ARG A 52 -6.10 17.67 -16.52
C ARG A 52 -5.52 18.99 -17.00
N LEU A 53 -4.28 19.28 -16.66
CA LEU A 53 -3.58 20.49 -17.09
C LEU A 53 -3.35 20.53 -18.59
N ARG A 54 -3.03 19.40 -19.20
CA ARG A 54 -2.73 19.31 -20.63
C ARG A 54 -3.96 19.06 -21.50
N LEU A 55 -5.13 18.89 -20.88
CA LEU A 55 -6.37 18.54 -21.60
C LEU A 55 -6.19 17.31 -22.51
N HIS A 56 -5.34 16.40 -22.10
CA HIS A 56 -5.03 15.19 -22.85
C HIS A 56 -5.65 13.97 -22.16
N GLU A 57 -6.52 13.30 -22.86
CA GLU A 57 -7.26 12.15 -22.29
C GLU A 57 -6.36 10.96 -21.96
N GLY A 58 -5.21 10.85 -22.64
CA GLY A 58 -4.27 9.76 -22.43
C GLY A 58 -3.79 9.61 -20.99
N GLY A 59 -3.56 10.72 -20.29
CA GLY A 59 -3.15 10.67 -18.89
C GLY A 59 -4.24 10.16 -17.95
N SER A 60 -5.50 10.44 -18.27
CA SER A 60 -6.64 9.93 -17.50
C SER A 60 -6.79 8.42 -17.66
N VAL A 61 -6.58 7.91 -18.87
CA VAL A 61 -6.59 6.47 -19.13
C VAL A 61 -5.48 5.76 -18.34
N ILE A 62 -4.27 6.32 -18.35
CA ILE A 62 -3.15 5.78 -17.59
C ILE A 62 -3.47 5.81 -16.06
N ALA A 63 -4.05 6.89 -15.58
CA ALA A 63 -4.44 7.01 -14.18
C ALA A 63 -5.47 5.94 -13.78
N LEU A 64 -6.45 5.66 -14.63
CA LEU A 64 -7.44 4.61 -14.42
C LEU A 64 -6.79 3.22 -14.40
N LEU A 65 -5.89 2.96 -15.34
CA LEU A 65 -5.13 1.71 -15.36
C LEU A 65 -4.30 1.54 -14.10
N MET A 66 -3.65 2.60 -13.64
CA MET A 66 -2.88 2.59 -12.39
C MET A 66 -3.75 2.29 -11.18
N ILE A 67 -4.95 2.84 -11.11
CA ILE A 67 -5.89 2.51 -10.03
C ILE A 67 -6.20 1.01 -10.03
N GLY A 68 -6.44 0.43 -11.20
CA GLY A 68 -6.67 -1.02 -11.34
C GLY A 68 -5.48 -1.85 -10.87
N VAL A 69 -4.28 -1.47 -11.27
CA VAL A 69 -3.04 -2.17 -10.86
C VAL A 69 -2.83 -2.04 -9.36
N ILE A 70 -2.97 -0.84 -8.79
CA ILE A 70 -2.82 -0.59 -7.36
C ILE A 70 -3.83 -1.44 -6.56
N ALA A 71 -5.07 -1.50 -7.01
CA ALA A 71 -6.10 -2.31 -6.37
C ALA A 71 -5.78 -3.81 -6.44
N ALA A 72 -5.29 -4.29 -7.58
CA ALA A 72 -4.88 -5.68 -7.75
C ALA A 72 -3.70 -6.04 -6.85
N GLU A 73 -2.70 -5.16 -6.76
CA GLU A 73 -1.55 -5.33 -5.87
C GLU A 73 -1.98 -5.35 -4.41
N ALA A 74 -2.90 -4.48 -4.03
CA ALA A 74 -3.45 -4.45 -2.67
C ALA A 74 -4.14 -5.77 -2.31
N ALA A 75 -4.95 -6.30 -3.20
CA ALA A 75 -5.64 -7.58 -3.00
C ALA A 75 -4.64 -8.73 -2.88
N LEU A 76 -3.65 -8.79 -3.76
CA LEU A 76 -2.62 -9.82 -3.75
C LEU A 76 -1.80 -9.77 -2.45
N PHE A 77 -1.37 -8.60 -2.05
CA PHE A 77 -0.56 -8.41 -0.85
C PHE A 77 -1.33 -8.77 0.41
N LEU A 78 -2.60 -8.36 0.47
CA LEU A 78 -3.48 -8.72 1.58
C LEU A 78 -3.64 -10.23 1.69
N ALA A 79 -3.80 -10.92 0.57
CA ALA A 79 -3.88 -12.38 0.54
C ALA A 79 -2.60 -13.03 1.06
N ILE A 80 -1.44 -12.52 0.66
CA ILE A 80 -0.13 -12.99 1.13
C ILE A 80 0.01 -12.78 2.64
N ILE A 81 -0.34 -11.60 3.13
CA ILE A 81 -0.28 -11.28 4.57
C ILE A 81 -1.18 -12.21 5.37
N VAL A 82 -2.39 -12.45 4.90
CA VAL A 82 -3.34 -13.38 5.56
C VAL A 82 -2.76 -14.79 5.60
N GLN A 83 -2.14 -15.27 4.52
CA GLN A 83 -1.51 -16.59 4.48
C GLN A 83 -0.32 -16.68 5.44
N ILE A 84 0.53 -15.67 5.47
CA ILE A 84 1.67 -15.62 6.41
C ILE A 84 1.16 -15.66 7.84
N TYR A 85 0.14 -14.88 8.15
CA TYR A 85 -0.47 -14.84 9.48
C TYR A 85 -1.04 -16.20 9.87
N ARG A 86 -1.74 -16.87 8.96
CA ARG A 86 -2.30 -18.22 9.20
C ARG A 86 -1.19 -19.24 9.42
N LYS A 87 -0.13 -19.23 8.64
CA LYS A 87 1.03 -20.12 8.81
C LYS A 87 1.70 -19.91 10.15
N LYS A 88 1.95 -18.66 10.54
CA LYS A 88 2.55 -18.34 11.84
C LYS A 88 1.67 -18.82 12.98
N ARG A 89 0.37 -18.66 12.88
CA ARG A 89 -0.59 -19.12 13.88
C ARG A 89 -0.60 -20.65 14.00
N CYS A 90 -0.54 -21.38 12.89
CA CYS A 90 -0.44 -22.84 12.87
C CYS A 90 0.85 -23.33 13.49
N VAL A 91 1.99 -22.70 13.17
CA VAL A 91 3.30 -23.04 13.73
C VAL A 91 3.32 -22.79 15.24
N ASP A 92 2.79 -21.66 15.69
CA ASP A 92 2.69 -21.33 17.11
C ASP A 92 1.78 -22.33 17.85
N SER A 93 0.68 -22.75 17.23
CA SER A 93 -0.23 -23.76 17.79
C SER A 93 0.44 -25.12 17.91
N ASP A 94 1.18 -25.55 16.88
CA ASP A 94 1.93 -26.80 16.88
C ASP A 94 3.05 -26.76 17.94
N ALA A 95 3.76 -25.65 18.07
CA ALA A 95 4.78 -25.47 19.10
C ALA A 95 4.18 -25.56 20.49
N PHE A 96 3.01 -25.00 20.70
CA PHE A 96 2.26 -25.11 21.96
C PHE A 96 1.83 -26.55 22.27
N ALA A 97 1.38 -27.27 21.28
CA ALA A 97 0.98 -28.67 21.41
C ALA A 97 2.18 -29.55 21.79
N GLU A 98 3.34 -29.35 21.17
CA GLU A 98 4.58 -30.04 21.52
C GLU A 98 5.04 -29.77 22.94
N LEU A 99 4.99 -28.49 23.35
CA LEU A 99 5.34 -28.10 24.72
C LEU A 99 4.37 -28.71 25.74
N GLY A 100 3.09 -28.78 25.41
CA GLY A 100 2.07 -29.42 26.26
C GLY A 100 2.32 -30.91 26.41
N GLN A 101 2.72 -31.63 25.37
CA GLN A 101 3.05 -33.04 25.41
C GLN A 101 4.33 -33.32 26.21
N GLY A 102 5.32 -32.43 26.09
CA GLY A 102 6.56 -32.54 26.86
C GLY A 102 6.37 -32.38 28.34
N LYS A 103 5.35 -31.65 28.79
CA LYS A 103 5.04 -31.45 30.23
C LYS A 103 4.29 -32.62 30.85
N THR A 104 3.67 -33.48 30.07
CA THR A 104 2.92 -34.62 30.57
C THR A 104 3.78 -35.88 30.76
N LEU A 105 5.03 -35.81 30.36
CA LEU A 105 6.03 -36.84 30.60
C LEU A 105 6.85 -36.51 31.84
#